data_9b9a8907065fd8db2aec1272673549b6
#
_entry.id   9b9a8907065fd8db2aec1272673549b6
#
_cell.length_a   1.000
_cell.length_b   1.000
_cell.length_c   1.000
_cell.angle_alpha   90.00
_cell.angle_beta   90.00
_cell.angle_gamma   90.00
#
_symmetry.space_group_name_H-M   'P 1'
#
loop_
_entity.id
_entity.type
_entity.pdbx_description
1 polymer ?
#
loop_
_entity_poly.entity_id
_entity_poly.type
_entity_poly.pdbx_seq_one_letter_code
_entity_poly.pdbx_strand_id
1 'polypeptide(L)'
;MKEYCGETFSKIERTGEELSGLLFEDCLFTGCRLTDTLVRSCRFTGCRFENCKVAAPKFQGVQMLSCDFDHCDLSGVDWSALMDQRKLEMGFLPFDSLQDCSLRHCVFFGLDLKGFDFSKADLSGAVFDGCNLKGASFAQCRLQGTSFAQNDLSPGGFRGAAEDFFSLG
;
A
#
# COMPACT_ATOMS: atom_id res chain seq x y z
N MET A 1 -6.05 -22.70 10.45
CA MET A 1 -6.23 -21.53 9.58
C MET A 1 -7.00 -21.90 8.35
N LYS A 2 -7.92 -21.07 7.95
CA LYS A 2 -8.70 -21.31 6.72
C LYS A 2 -7.93 -20.73 5.52
N GLU A 3 -7.82 -21.52 4.48
CA GLU A 3 -7.04 -21.18 3.29
C GLU A 3 -7.93 -21.03 2.06
N TYR A 4 -7.65 -20.03 1.24
CA TYR A 4 -8.31 -19.76 -0.02
C TYR A 4 -7.24 -19.59 -1.09
N CYS A 5 -7.39 -20.31 -2.20
CA CYS A 5 -6.45 -20.23 -3.32
C CYS A 5 -7.20 -20.01 -4.62
N GLY A 6 -6.80 -18.97 -5.37
CA GLY A 6 -7.37 -18.68 -6.67
C GLY A 6 -8.85 -18.30 -6.68
N GLU A 7 -9.39 -17.90 -5.55
CA GLU A 7 -10.82 -17.57 -5.42
C GLU A 7 -11.09 -16.08 -5.68
N THR A 8 -12.34 -15.79 -6.04
CA THR A 8 -12.81 -14.40 -6.25
C THR A 8 -13.83 -14.03 -5.19
N PHE A 9 -13.60 -12.88 -4.56
CA PHE A 9 -14.49 -12.29 -3.56
C PHE A 9 -15.00 -10.95 -4.09
N SER A 10 -16.33 -10.82 -4.23
CA SER A 10 -16.95 -9.63 -4.80
C SER A 10 -17.87 -8.94 -3.82
N LYS A 11 -17.74 -7.62 -3.73
CA LYS A 11 -18.66 -6.73 -2.98
C LYS A 11 -18.88 -7.14 -1.52
N ILE A 12 -17.84 -7.70 -0.89
CA ILE A 12 -17.89 -8.03 0.53
C ILE A 12 -17.71 -6.75 1.34
N GLU A 13 -18.63 -6.49 2.24
CA GLU A 13 -18.58 -5.35 3.15
C GLU A 13 -18.51 -5.85 4.60
N ARG A 14 -17.59 -5.30 5.36
CA ARG A 14 -17.45 -5.57 6.80
C ARG A 14 -17.24 -4.25 7.52
N THR A 15 -17.95 -4.07 8.62
CA THR A 15 -17.87 -2.86 9.46
C THR A 15 -17.78 -3.25 10.91
N GLY A 16 -16.74 -2.79 11.61
CA GLY A 16 -16.57 -3.03 13.04
C GLY A 16 -16.37 -4.49 13.42
N GLU A 17 -16.02 -5.35 12.48
CA GLU A 17 -15.85 -6.79 12.69
C GLU A 17 -14.39 -7.17 12.86
N GLU A 18 -14.13 -8.41 13.21
CA GLU A 18 -12.79 -9.00 13.22
C GLU A 18 -12.71 -10.11 12.17
N LEU A 19 -11.65 -10.05 11.36
CA LEU A 19 -11.25 -11.12 10.43
C LEU A 19 -9.94 -11.71 10.94
N SER A 20 -9.90 -12.98 11.22
CA SER A 20 -8.76 -13.59 11.89
C SER A 20 -8.39 -14.96 11.31
N GLY A 21 -7.08 -15.21 11.18
CA GLY A 21 -6.56 -16.53 10.82
C GLY A 21 -6.87 -16.97 9.41
N LEU A 22 -6.93 -16.06 8.44
CA LEU A 22 -7.25 -16.37 7.04
C LEU A 22 -6.01 -16.27 6.17
N LEU A 23 -5.82 -17.25 5.28
CA LEU A 23 -4.75 -17.26 4.29
C LEU A 23 -5.36 -17.14 2.90
N PHE A 24 -4.90 -16.15 2.14
CA PHE A 24 -5.33 -15.93 0.76
C PHE A 24 -4.12 -15.99 -0.16
N GLU A 25 -4.17 -16.88 -1.15
CA GLU A 25 -3.14 -17.03 -2.17
C GLU A 25 -3.76 -16.88 -3.56
N ASP A 26 -3.20 -15.98 -4.36
CA ASP A 26 -3.66 -15.72 -5.73
C ASP A 26 -5.16 -15.44 -5.85
N CYS A 27 -5.75 -14.83 -4.84
CA CYS A 27 -7.16 -14.47 -4.82
C CYS A 27 -7.42 -13.10 -5.43
N LEU A 28 -8.62 -12.92 -5.97
CA LEU A 28 -9.11 -11.63 -6.48
C LEU A 28 -10.19 -11.08 -5.55
N PHE A 29 -10.00 -9.84 -5.11
CA PHE A 29 -11.00 -9.08 -4.35
C PHE A 29 -11.47 -7.91 -5.21
N THR A 30 -12.77 -7.82 -5.47
CA THR A 30 -13.34 -6.75 -6.31
C THR A 30 -14.52 -6.06 -5.61
N GLY A 31 -14.45 -4.73 -5.52
CA GLY A 31 -15.51 -3.92 -4.91
C GLY A 31 -15.72 -4.17 -3.41
N CYS A 32 -14.74 -4.72 -2.72
CA CYS A 32 -14.84 -5.01 -1.29
C CYS A 32 -14.58 -3.77 -0.45
N ARG A 33 -15.23 -3.66 0.70
CA ARG A 33 -15.06 -2.55 1.64
C ARG A 33 -14.88 -3.07 3.06
N LEU A 34 -13.82 -2.60 3.71
CA LEU A 34 -13.57 -2.83 5.13
C LEU A 34 -13.59 -1.48 5.84
N THR A 35 -14.46 -1.32 6.82
CA THR A 35 -14.57 -0.10 7.62
C THR A 35 -14.41 -0.44 9.09
N ASP A 36 -13.46 0.21 9.77
CA ASP A 36 -13.19 0.00 11.20
C ASP A 36 -13.08 -1.50 11.55
N THR A 37 -12.46 -2.28 10.65
CA THR A 37 -12.33 -3.73 10.76
C THR A 37 -10.96 -4.09 11.30
N LEU A 38 -10.91 -4.96 12.29
CA LEU A 38 -9.68 -5.55 12.79
C LEU A 38 -9.33 -6.78 11.95
N VAL A 39 -8.19 -6.73 11.26
CA VAL A 39 -7.66 -7.87 10.53
C VAL A 39 -6.47 -8.41 11.32
N ARG A 40 -6.58 -9.65 11.77
CA ARG A 40 -5.59 -10.27 12.66
C ARG A 40 -5.07 -11.57 12.08
N SER A 41 -3.74 -11.73 12.10
CA SER A 41 -3.09 -12.99 11.72
C SER A 41 -3.55 -13.52 10.36
N CYS A 42 -3.76 -12.63 9.41
CA CYS A 42 -4.13 -12.97 8.03
C CYS A 42 -2.91 -12.83 7.13
N ARG A 43 -2.89 -13.61 6.05
CA ARG A 43 -1.83 -13.54 5.04
C ARG A 43 -2.44 -13.41 3.66
N PHE A 44 -1.87 -12.50 2.87
CA PHE A 44 -2.26 -12.26 1.48
C PHE A 44 -1.00 -12.37 0.61
N THR A 45 -0.96 -13.38 -0.26
CA THR A 45 0.17 -13.61 -1.16
C THR A 45 -0.32 -13.62 -2.59
N GLY A 46 0.28 -12.78 -3.44
CA GLY A 46 -0.06 -12.73 -4.86
C GLY A 46 -1.51 -12.34 -5.15
N CYS A 47 -2.19 -11.71 -4.21
CA CYS A 47 -3.60 -11.33 -4.37
C CYS A 47 -3.74 -10.05 -5.18
N ARG A 48 -4.89 -9.89 -5.82
CA ARG A 48 -5.25 -8.69 -6.55
C ARG A 48 -6.49 -8.05 -5.95
N PHE A 49 -6.44 -6.74 -5.76
CA PHE A 49 -7.53 -5.94 -5.21
C PHE A 49 -7.93 -4.89 -6.25
N GLU A 50 -9.19 -4.91 -6.67
CA GLU A 50 -9.75 -3.98 -7.65
C GLU A 50 -10.94 -3.23 -7.06
N ASN A 51 -10.91 -1.90 -7.14
CA ASN A 51 -12.02 -1.05 -6.66
C ASN A 51 -12.40 -1.33 -5.19
N CYS A 52 -11.43 -1.65 -4.36
CA CYS A 52 -11.63 -1.91 -2.95
C CYS A 52 -11.36 -0.67 -2.12
N LYS A 53 -11.98 -0.61 -0.93
CA LYS A 53 -11.76 0.49 0.01
C LYS A 53 -11.51 -0.05 1.41
N VAL A 54 -10.49 0.49 2.05
CA VAL A 54 -10.17 0.22 3.45
C VAL A 54 -10.21 1.54 4.20
N ALA A 55 -11.13 1.68 5.13
CA ALA A 55 -11.29 2.88 5.96
C ALA A 55 -11.03 2.55 7.43
N ALA A 56 -10.13 3.30 8.06
CA ALA A 56 -9.71 3.09 9.44
C ALA A 56 -9.33 1.63 9.75
N PRO A 57 -8.47 1.01 8.94
CA PRO A 57 -8.11 -0.39 9.15
C PRO A 57 -7.25 -0.55 10.40
N LYS A 58 -7.46 -1.67 11.09
CA LYS A 58 -6.61 -2.09 12.20
C LYS A 58 -5.98 -3.42 11.84
N PHE A 59 -4.67 -3.43 11.63
CA PHE A 59 -3.93 -4.63 11.24
C PHE A 59 -3.07 -5.12 12.38
N GLN A 60 -3.19 -6.40 12.72
CA GLN A 60 -2.35 -7.07 13.73
C GLN A 60 -1.82 -8.39 13.17
N GLY A 61 -0.51 -8.50 13.02
CA GLY A 61 0.11 -9.72 12.50
C GLY A 61 -0.31 -10.05 11.07
N VAL A 62 -0.68 -9.05 10.28
CA VAL A 62 -1.02 -9.23 8.86
C VAL A 62 0.25 -9.25 8.04
N GLN A 63 0.31 -10.18 7.09
CA GLN A 63 1.41 -10.30 6.15
C GLN A 63 0.88 -10.17 4.73
N MET A 64 1.47 -9.26 3.96
CA MET A 64 1.20 -9.12 2.53
C MET A 64 2.48 -9.33 1.75
N LEU A 65 2.40 -10.00 0.62
CA LEU A 65 3.52 -10.18 -0.29
C LEU A 65 3.04 -10.16 -1.74
N SER A 66 3.66 -9.30 -2.54
CA SER A 66 3.44 -9.24 -4.00
C SER A 66 1.98 -9.10 -4.39
N CYS A 67 1.25 -8.24 -3.69
CA CYS A 67 -0.14 -7.95 -4.00
C CYS A 67 -0.27 -6.79 -4.98
N ASP A 68 -1.27 -6.85 -5.85
CA ASP A 68 -1.60 -5.78 -6.78
C ASP A 68 -2.86 -5.04 -6.34
N PHE A 69 -2.81 -3.71 -6.39
CA PHE A 69 -3.94 -2.85 -6.06
C PHE A 69 -4.23 -1.93 -7.24
N ASP A 70 -5.48 -1.93 -7.68
CA ASP A 70 -5.94 -1.13 -8.82
C ASP A 70 -7.22 -0.38 -8.45
N HIS A 71 -7.21 0.95 -8.59
CA HIS A 71 -8.34 1.82 -8.25
C HIS A 71 -8.86 1.61 -6.82
N CYS A 72 -7.96 1.40 -5.87
CA CYS A 72 -8.33 1.20 -4.47
C CYS A 72 -8.14 2.47 -3.64
N ASP A 73 -8.96 2.61 -2.60
CA ASP A 73 -8.74 3.61 -1.56
C ASP A 73 -8.11 2.91 -0.34
N LEU A 74 -6.83 3.19 -0.14
CA LEU A 74 -6.00 2.56 0.89
C LEU A 74 -5.48 3.60 1.89
N SER A 75 -6.23 4.68 2.08
CA SER A 75 -5.82 5.79 2.92
C SER A 75 -5.52 5.35 4.35
N GLY A 76 -4.40 5.84 4.89
CA GLY A 76 -3.99 5.59 6.28
C GLY A 76 -3.33 4.23 6.52
N VAL A 77 -3.01 3.45 5.49
CA VAL A 77 -2.34 2.16 5.66
C VAL A 77 -0.85 2.37 5.98
N ASP A 78 -0.36 1.68 7.00
CA ASP A 78 1.08 1.55 7.28
C ASP A 78 1.61 0.30 6.57
N TRP A 79 2.20 0.51 5.40
CA TRP A 79 2.70 -0.57 4.56
C TRP A 79 3.89 -1.30 5.15
N SER A 80 4.68 -0.63 5.95
CA SER A 80 5.83 -1.25 6.60
C SER A 80 5.45 -2.22 7.72
N ALA A 81 4.24 -2.12 8.23
CA ALA A 81 3.70 -3.03 9.25
C ALA A 81 3.09 -4.31 8.66
N LEU A 82 3.00 -4.42 7.33
CA LEU A 82 2.33 -5.52 6.63
C LEU A 82 3.31 -6.58 6.11
N MET A 83 4.52 -6.58 6.60
CA MET A 83 5.54 -7.55 6.20
C MET A 83 6.57 -7.75 7.30
N ASP A 84 7.10 -8.97 7.37
CA ASP A 84 8.22 -9.32 8.23
C ASP A 84 9.45 -8.44 7.91
N GLN A 85 10.11 -7.93 8.95
CA GLN A 85 11.28 -7.07 8.83
C GLN A 85 12.39 -7.70 7.98
N ARG A 86 12.62 -9.00 8.11
CA ARG A 86 13.63 -9.71 7.31
C ARG A 86 13.35 -9.61 5.82
N LYS A 87 12.08 -9.77 5.43
CA LYS A 87 11.68 -9.67 4.03
C LYS A 87 11.87 -8.27 3.50
N LEU A 88 11.53 -7.26 4.30
CA LEU A 88 11.77 -5.85 3.94
C LEU A 88 13.26 -5.58 3.73
N GLU A 89 14.12 -6.08 4.61
CA GLU A 89 15.57 -5.93 4.49
C GLU A 89 16.14 -6.64 3.26
N MET A 90 15.49 -7.72 2.81
CA MET A 90 15.83 -8.42 1.58
C MET A 90 15.27 -7.75 0.32
N GLY A 91 14.55 -6.65 0.44
CA GLY A 91 13.97 -5.92 -0.69
C GLY A 91 12.60 -6.41 -1.15
N PHE A 92 11.97 -7.33 -0.43
CA PHE A 92 10.59 -7.72 -0.75
C PHE A 92 9.60 -6.63 -0.36
N LEU A 93 8.50 -6.52 -1.11
CA LEU A 93 7.45 -5.53 -0.88
C LEU A 93 6.10 -6.19 -0.66
N PRO A 94 5.22 -5.57 0.17
CA PRO A 94 3.85 -6.03 0.32
C PRO A 94 3.04 -5.95 -0.97
N PHE A 95 3.42 -5.02 -1.84
CA PHE A 95 2.72 -4.72 -3.09
C PHE A 95 3.69 -4.75 -4.28
N ASP A 96 3.19 -5.15 -5.43
CA ASP A 96 3.89 -5.02 -6.72
C ASP A 96 3.40 -3.79 -7.48
N SER A 97 2.13 -3.41 -7.31
CA SER A 97 1.51 -2.29 -8.00
C SER A 97 0.48 -1.59 -7.12
N LEU A 98 0.41 -0.26 -7.24
CA LEU A 98 -0.54 0.62 -6.55
C LEU A 98 -1.20 1.57 -7.57
N GLN A 99 -1.69 1.02 -8.67
CA GLN A 99 -2.21 1.78 -9.81
C GLN A 99 -3.49 2.54 -9.50
N ASP A 100 -3.49 3.84 -9.78
CA ASP A 100 -4.64 4.72 -9.60
C ASP A 100 -5.27 4.64 -8.20
N CYS A 101 -4.43 4.43 -7.18
CA CYS A 101 -4.88 4.30 -5.80
C CYS A 101 -4.82 5.62 -5.04
N SER A 102 -5.73 5.78 -4.08
CA SER A 102 -5.58 6.79 -3.04
C SER A 102 -4.72 6.21 -1.92
N LEU A 103 -3.57 6.85 -1.69
CA LEU A 103 -2.60 6.49 -0.67
C LEU A 103 -2.42 7.63 0.34
N ARG A 104 -3.46 8.41 0.53
CA ARG A 104 -3.44 9.53 1.47
C ARG A 104 -3.11 9.05 2.87
N HIS A 105 -2.20 9.77 3.53
CA HIS A 105 -1.78 9.48 4.90
C HIS A 105 -1.20 8.08 5.11
N CYS A 106 -0.79 7.40 4.02
CA CYS A 106 -0.07 6.13 4.13
C CYS A 106 1.32 6.35 4.72
N VAL A 107 1.85 5.30 5.34
CA VAL A 107 3.21 5.29 5.88
C VAL A 107 4.04 4.26 5.14
N PHE A 108 5.20 4.72 4.64
CA PHE A 108 6.22 3.88 4.00
C PHE A 108 7.53 4.06 4.76
N PHE A 109 7.89 3.10 5.57
CA PHE A 109 9.10 3.18 6.39
C PHE A 109 10.06 2.04 6.01
N GLY A 110 11.31 2.41 5.65
CA GLY A 110 12.38 1.44 5.43
C GLY A 110 12.17 0.51 4.24
N LEU A 111 11.40 0.91 3.22
CA LEU A 111 11.11 0.08 2.05
C LEU A 111 12.11 0.33 0.93
N ASP A 112 12.48 -0.72 0.22
CA ASP A 112 13.24 -0.60 -1.02
C ASP A 112 12.27 -0.38 -2.20
N LEU A 113 12.06 0.89 -2.52
CA LEU A 113 11.14 1.33 -3.56
C LEU A 113 11.88 1.78 -4.82
N LYS A 114 13.09 1.26 -5.04
CA LYS A 114 13.89 1.59 -6.21
C LYS A 114 13.12 1.29 -7.49
N GLY A 115 12.98 2.31 -8.33
CA GLY A 115 12.28 2.20 -9.60
C GLY A 115 10.77 1.98 -9.51
N PHE A 116 10.18 2.08 -8.32
CA PHE A 116 8.75 1.86 -8.15
C PHE A 116 7.93 2.98 -8.81
N ASP A 117 6.83 2.60 -9.43
CA ASP A 117 5.95 3.52 -10.13
C ASP A 117 4.74 3.89 -9.28
N PHE A 118 4.77 5.10 -8.71
CA PHE A 118 3.65 5.71 -7.98
C PHE A 118 2.78 6.62 -8.86
N SER A 119 3.00 6.63 -10.17
CA SER A 119 2.34 7.57 -11.07
C SER A 119 0.83 7.62 -10.87
N LYS A 120 0.28 8.84 -10.85
CA LYS A 120 -1.14 9.14 -10.69
C LYS A 120 -1.73 8.81 -9.32
N ALA A 121 -0.95 8.36 -8.35
CA ALA A 121 -1.43 8.13 -6.99
C ALA A 121 -1.71 9.46 -6.27
N ASP A 122 -2.67 9.45 -5.37
CA ASP A 122 -2.84 10.53 -4.39
C ASP A 122 -2.06 10.17 -3.13
N LEU A 123 -0.92 10.82 -2.94
CA LEU A 123 -0.02 10.62 -1.80
C LEU A 123 -0.11 11.77 -0.79
N SER A 124 -1.18 12.56 -0.85
CA SER A 124 -1.34 13.70 0.06
C SER A 124 -1.25 13.26 1.53
N GLY A 125 -0.38 13.90 2.28
CA GLY A 125 -0.15 13.59 3.69
C GLY A 125 0.58 12.27 3.96
N ALA A 126 1.02 11.55 2.93
CA ALA A 126 1.80 10.33 3.10
C ALA A 126 3.21 10.62 3.66
N VAL A 127 3.79 9.63 4.31
CA VAL A 127 5.13 9.72 4.89
C VAL A 127 6.02 8.65 4.29
N PHE A 128 7.13 9.08 3.70
CA PHE A 128 8.23 8.21 3.28
C PHE A 128 9.42 8.51 4.19
N ASP A 129 9.90 7.52 4.92
CA ASP A 129 11.03 7.68 5.81
C ASP A 129 11.97 6.47 5.71
N GLY A 130 13.25 6.73 5.50
CA GLY A 130 14.26 5.68 5.41
C GLY A 130 14.13 4.76 4.20
N CYS A 131 13.41 5.18 3.15
CA CYS A 131 13.20 4.38 1.94
C CYS A 131 14.30 4.61 0.90
N ASN A 132 14.55 3.60 0.07
CA ASN A 132 15.29 3.79 -1.17
C ASN A 132 14.29 4.18 -2.27
N LEU A 133 14.33 5.44 -2.70
CA LEU A 133 13.44 5.98 -3.74
C LEU A 133 14.17 6.26 -5.06
N LYS A 134 15.36 5.67 -5.25
CA LYS A 134 16.13 5.85 -6.48
C LYS A 134 15.32 5.43 -7.70
N GLY A 135 15.14 6.35 -8.64
CA GLY A 135 14.42 6.06 -9.89
C GLY A 135 12.93 5.81 -9.73
N ALA A 136 12.35 5.96 -8.53
CA ALA A 136 10.91 5.88 -8.34
C ALA A 136 10.21 7.02 -9.09
N SER A 137 9.05 6.73 -9.68
CA SER A 137 8.26 7.72 -10.42
C SER A 137 7.10 8.23 -9.58
N PHE A 138 7.02 9.55 -9.46
CA PHE A 138 5.90 10.27 -8.84
C PHE A 138 5.15 11.13 -9.88
N ALA A 139 5.22 10.74 -11.14
CA ALA A 139 4.60 11.48 -12.24
C ALA A 139 3.09 11.60 -12.02
N GLN A 140 2.58 12.83 -12.12
CA GLN A 140 1.16 13.14 -11.97
C GLN A 140 0.58 12.77 -10.59
N CYS A 141 1.43 12.54 -9.59
CA CYS A 141 0.98 12.31 -8.21
C CYS A 141 0.50 13.62 -7.57
N ARG A 142 -0.40 13.49 -6.60
CA ARG A 142 -0.68 14.56 -5.64
C ARG A 142 0.23 14.36 -4.43
N LEU A 143 1.05 15.37 -4.15
CA LEU A 143 2.07 15.30 -3.10
C LEU A 143 1.89 16.37 -2.03
N GLN A 144 0.71 16.93 -1.88
CA GLN A 144 0.45 17.96 -0.88
C GLN A 144 0.59 17.41 0.53
N GLY A 145 1.50 17.99 1.33
CA GLY A 145 1.75 17.53 2.69
C GLY A 145 2.50 16.20 2.78
N THR A 146 3.02 15.68 1.68
CA THR A 146 3.82 14.46 1.68
C THR A 146 5.19 14.74 2.29
N SER A 147 5.66 13.86 3.18
CA SER A 147 6.99 13.95 3.80
C SER A 147 7.95 12.96 3.17
N PHE A 148 9.16 13.43 2.83
CA PHE A 148 10.23 12.63 2.24
C PHE A 148 11.51 12.67 3.08
N ALA A 149 11.40 12.65 4.39
CA ALA A 149 12.55 12.72 5.28
C ALA A 149 13.43 11.46 5.19
N GLN A 150 14.75 11.66 5.18
CA GLN A 150 15.77 10.59 5.31
C GLN A 150 15.70 9.50 4.22
N ASN A 151 15.21 9.83 3.04
CA ASN A 151 15.15 8.88 1.92
C ASN A 151 16.35 9.10 0.99
N ASP A 152 16.68 8.05 0.25
CA ASP A 152 17.63 8.14 -0.86
C ASP A 152 16.87 8.56 -2.11
N LEU A 153 17.10 9.80 -2.53
CA LEU A 153 16.42 10.43 -3.67
C LEU A 153 17.42 10.62 -4.81
N SER A 154 17.23 9.89 -5.90
CA SER A 154 17.98 10.11 -7.14
C SER A 154 17.22 11.01 -8.10
N PRO A 155 17.94 11.73 -8.98
CA PRO A 155 17.31 12.60 -9.98
C PRO A 155 16.28 11.88 -10.85
N GLY A 156 15.19 12.57 -11.18
CA GLY A 156 14.20 12.14 -12.17
C GLY A 156 12.91 11.55 -11.63
N GLY A 157 12.87 11.09 -10.38
CA GLY A 157 11.67 10.47 -9.79
C GLY A 157 10.48 11.43 -9.64
N PHE A 158 10.75 12.72 -9.54
CA PHE A 158 9.72 13.74 -9.32
C PHE A 158 9.26 14.45 -10.58
N ARG A 159 9.70 13.99 -11.76
CA ARG A 159 9.31 14.58 -13.03
C ARG A 159 7.81 14.44 -13.24
N GLY A 160 7.12 15.56 -13.52
CA GLY A 160 5.67 15.58 -13.71
C GLY A 160 4.85 15.47 -12.45
N ALA A 161 5.46 15.48 -11.27
CA ALA A 161 4.74 15.61 -10.00
C ALA A 161 4.06 16.99 -9.90
N ALA A 162 3.00 17.07 -9.09
CA ALA A 162 2.30 18.33 -8.87
C ALA A 162 3.24 19.39 -8.26
N GLU A 163 2.99 20.68 -8.58
CA GLU A 163 3.85 21.80 -8.13
C GLU A 163 3.99 21.87 -6.60
N ASP A 164 3.00 21.42 -5.88
CA ASP A 164 2.98 21.41 -4.42
C ASP A 164 4.15 20.65 -3.80
N PHE A 165 4.79 19.76 -4.55
CA PHE A 165 5.97 19.02 -4.08
C PHE A 165 7.06 19.95 -3.59
N PHE A 166 7.32 21.06 -4.28
CA PHE A 166 8.42 21.97 -3.97
C PHE A 166 8.12 22.87 -2.77
N SER A 167 6.89 22.94 -2.31
CA SER A 167 6.52 23.71 -1.12
C SER A 167 6.76 22.95 0.18
N LEU A 168 7.17 21.70 0.10
CA LEU A 168 7.35 20.79 1.25
C LEU A 168 8.77 20.79 1.82
N GLY A 169 9.53 21.78 1.53
CA GLY A 169 10.94 21.97 1.88
C GLY A 169 11.47 21.36 3.14
#